data_0673924219476b46a9158ee3098e4627
#
_entry.id   0673924219476b46a9158ee3098e4627
#
_cell.length_a   1.000
_cell.length_b   1.000
_cell.length_c   1.000
_cell.angle_alpha   90.00
_cell.angle_beta   90.00
_cell.angle_gamma   90.00
#
_symmetry.space_group_name_H-M   'P 1'
#
loop_
_entity.id
_entity.type
_entity.pdbx_description
1 polymer ?
#
loop_
_entity_poly.entity_id
_entity_poly.type
_entity_poly.pdbx_seq_one_letter_code
_entity_poly.pdbx_strand_id
1 'polypeptide(L)'
;VGTHAGGVVIAPSKISDFCPIYKGSEESDVIVSQFDKDDVEAVGLVKFDFLGLSNLTVMDKAVKIIANKGLSKELIDIDKLKLDDPKVFKLLQDCDTTGVFQLESEGMRGYLKKLKADCFEDIVAMLALYRPGPLDAGMVDDYIQVKHGAKVRYPHKMLEEILKPTNGVFLYQEQVMKSAQIMAGYSLGGADILRRAMGKKKVEEMAQQREVFVKGAFKKNIDKEKANEIFDLIDKFSGYGFNKSHSVAYAYISYQTAWLKAHFP
;
A
#
# COMPACT_ATOMS: atom_id res chain seq x y z
N VAL A 1 20.34 20.23 -7.24
CA VAL A 1 20.41 18.81 -6.88
C VAL A 1 20.00 18.70 -5.43
N GLY A 2 18.99 17.88 -5.14
CA GLY A 2 18.47 17.69 -3.78
C GLY A 2 19.09 16.47 -3.11
N THR A 3 19.30 16.55 -1.80
CA THR A 3 19.72 15.42 -0.97
C THR A 3 18.49 14.69 -0.46
N HIS A 4 18.52 13.35 -0.45
CA HIS A 4 17.42 12.55 0.14
C HIS A 4 17.36 12.79 1.65
N ALA A 5 16.15 13.08 2.16
CA ALA A 5 15.97 13.50 3.55
C ALA A 5 16.25 12.41 4.60
N GLY A 6 16.19 11.13 4.23
CA GLY A 6 16.31 10.01 5.17
C GLY A 6 16.94 8.75 4.56
N GLY A 7 17.58 8.85 3.39
CA GLY A 7 18.28 7.73 2.76
C GLY A 7 19.65 7.49 3.40
N VAL A 8 19.91 6.25 3.80
CA VAL A 8 21.21 5.81 4.34
C VAL A 8 21.76 4.72 3.44
N VAL A 9 23.00 4.90 2.96
CA VAL A 9 23.70 3.92 2.15
C VAL A 9 24.60 3.06 3.05
N ILE A 10 24.51 1.75 2.90
CA ILE A 10 25.38 0.79 3.63
C ILE A 10 26.32 0.14 2.63
N ALA A 11 27.60 0.17 2.95
CA ALA A 11 28.68 -0.44 2.18
C ALA A 11 29.47 -1.44 3.04
N PRO A 12 30.04 -2.52 2.44
CA PRO A 12 30.85 -3.49 3.16
C PRO A 12 32.24 -2.95 3.54
N SER A 13 32.71 -1.88 2.90
CA SER A 13 33.95 -1.15 3.21
C SER A 13 33.69 0.36 3.12
N LYS A 14 34.72 1.17 2.92
CA LYS A 14 34.55 2.62 2.76
C LYS A 14 33.67 2.93 1.56
N ILE A 15 32.66 3.80 1.72
CA ILE A 15 31.75 4.21 0.62
C ILE A 15 32.54 4.77 -0.57
N SER A 16 33.67 5.45 -0.32
CA SER A 16 34.57 5.97 -1.36
C SER A 16 35.17 4.92 -2.27
N ASP A 17 35.13 3.65 -1.88
CA ASP A 17 35.60 2.53 -2.72
C ASP A 17 34.59 2.18 -3.82
N PHE A 18 33.33 2.62 -3.67
CA PHE A 18 32.22 2.31 -4.55
C PHE A 18 31.68 3.53 -5.32
N CYS A 19 31.68 4.69 -4.71
CA CYS A 19 31.14 5.90 -5.31
C CYS A 19 31.84 7.17 -4.83
N PRO A 20 31.85 8.23 -5.64
CA PRO A 20 32.30 9.54 -5.20
C PRO A 20 31.40 10.06 -4.06
N ILE A 21 32.01 10.72 -3.10
CA ILE A 21 31.33 11.29 -1.94
C ILE A 21 31.42 12.81 -1.95
N TYR A 22 30.46 13.47 -1.35
CA TYR A 22 30.37 14.91 -1.25
C TYR A 22 30.05 15.32 0.20
N LYS A 23 30.70 16.36 0.67
CA LYS A 23 30.42 17.03 1.94
C LYS A 23 29.88 18.42 1.66
N GLY A 24 28.64 18.70 2.08
CA GLY A 24 27.91 19.92 1.69
C GLY A 24 28.49 21.22 2.25
N SER A 25 29.05 21.17 3.47
CA SER A 25 29.77 22.27 4.09
C SER A 25 30.80 21.72 5.07
N GLU A 26 31.79 22.53 5.45
CA GLU A 26 32.81 22.12 6.44
C GLU A 26 32.19 21.84 7.82
N GLU A 27 31.09 22.50 8.13
CA GLU A 27 30.35 22.34 9.40
C GLU A 27 29.40 21.12 9.42
N SER A 28 29.13 20.51 8.27
CA SER A 28 28.27 19.33 8.18
C SER A 28 29.07 18.05 8.36
N ASP A 29 28.67 17.20 9.29
CA ASP A 29 29.23 15.84 9.44
C ASP A 29 28.60 14.84 8.48
N VAL A 30 27.60 15.26 7.69
CA VAL A 30 26.89 14.41 6.74
C VAL A 30 27.66 14.29 5.44
N ILE A 31 28.03 13.07 5.09
CA ILE A 31 28.64 12.68 3.83
C ILE A 31 27.56 12.11 2.93
N VAL A 32 27.50 12.58 1.68
CA VAL A 32 26.47 12.20 0.70
C VAL A 32 27.13 11.54 -0.51
N SER A 33 26.52 10.45 -1.02
CA SER A 33 26.89 9.87 -2.32
C SER A 33 26.59 10.87 -3.43
N GLN A 34 27.51 11.00 -4.40
CA GLN A 34 27.25 11.77 -5.62
C GLN A 34 26.48 10.96 -6.68
N PHE A 35 26.34 9.65 -6.48
CA PHE A 35 25.49 8.81 -7.33
C PHE A 35 24.02 8.99 -6.96
N ASP A 36 23.16 8.91 -7.95
CA ASP A 36 21.72 8.84 -7.72
C ASP A 36 21.32 7.46 -7.18
N LYS A 37 20.02 7.30 -6.92
CA LYS A 37 19.49 6.06 -6.31
C LYS A 37 19.74 4.81 -7.17
N ASP A 38 19.69 4.94 -8.49
CA ASP A 38 19.79 3.82 -9.42
C ASP A 38 21.27 3.42 -9.60
N ASP A 39 22.17 4.41 -9.68
CA ASP A 39 23.62 4.20 -9.74
C ASP A 39 24.16 3.60 -8.43
N VAL A 40 23.66 4.02 -7.27
CA VAL A 40 23.99 3.42 -5.96
C VAL A 40 23.65 1.93 -5.93
N GLU A 41 22.48 1.54 -6.44
CA GLU A 41 22.11 0.13 -6.55
C GLU A 41 22.96 -0.62 -7.60
N ALA A 42 23.26 0.03 -8.72
CA ALA A 42 24.04 -0.57 -9.81
C ALA A 42 25.47 -0.95 -9.39
N VAL A 43 26.09 -0.16 -8.50
CA VAL A 43 27.43 -0.48 -7.96
C VAL A 43 27.37 -1.46 -6.77
N GLY A 44 26.18 -2.01 -6.47
CA GLY A 44 26.00 -3.06 -5.45
C GLY A 44 25.87 -2.57 -4.02
N LEU A 45 25.63 -1.27 -3.81
CA LEU A 45 25.35 -0.71 -2.49
C LEU A 45 23.87 -0.86 -2.13
N VAL A 46 23.59 -0.95 -0.82
CA VAL A 46 22.22 -1.06 -0.30
C VAL A 46 21.81 0.29 0.27
N LYS A 47 20.67 0.81 -0.18
CA LYS A 47 20.07 2.04 0.34
C LYS A 47 18.86 1.70 1.22
N PHE A 48 18.85 2.26 2.43
CA PHE A 48 17.72 2.22 3.34
C PHE A 48 17.13 3.62 3.49
N ASP A 49 15.80 3.70 3.42
CA ASP A 49 15.08 4.95 3.61
C ASP A 49 14.44 4.98 4.98
N PHE A 50 14.87 5.91 5.83
CA PHE A 50 14.30 6.15 7.15
C PHE A 50 13.52 7.46 7.11
N LEU A 51 12.20 7.35 7.06
CA LEU A 51 11.31 8.51 7.07
C LEU A 51 10.55 8.58 8.38
N GLY A 52 10.71 9.68 9.11
CA GLY A 52 9.96 9.94 10.34
C GLY A 52 8.50 10.27 10.02
N LEU A 53 7.59 9.84 10.89
CA LEU A 53 6.17 10.15 10.82
C LEU A 53 5.76 10.92 12.08
N SER A 54 5.57 12.25 11.97
CA SER A 54 5.24 13.13 13.10
C SER A 54 3.91 12.77 13.77
N ASN A 55 3.00 12.12 13.06
CA ASN A 55 1.72 11.67 13.61
C ASN A 55 1.90 10.67 14.78
N LEU A 56 2.95 9.85 14.78
CA LEU A 56 3.27 8.97 15.91
C LEU A 56 3.57 9.77 17.17
N THR A 57 4.33 10.87 17.04
CA THR A 57 4.62 11.79 18.16
C THR A 57 3.33 12.49 18.63
N VAL A 58 2.44 12.86 17.70
CA VAL A 58 1.14 13.48 18.05
C VAL A 58 0.29 12.50 18.86
N MET A 59 0.21 11.24 18.45
CA MET A 59 -0.53 10.20 19.18
C MET A 59 0.05 9.96 20.59
N ASP A 60 1.37 9.84 20.71
CA ASP A 60 2.04 9.69 22.00
C ASP A 60 1.73 10.86 22.94
N LYS A 61 1.80 12.09 22.43
CA LYS A 61 1.43 13.29 23.20
C LYS A 61 -0.05 13.28 23.60
N ALA A 62 -0.95 12.89 22.71
CA ALA A 62 -2.38 12.79 23.00
C ALA A 62 -2.66 11.80 24.15
N VAL A 63 -2.07 10.62 24.10
CA VAL A 63 -2.19 9.61 25.16
C VAL A 63 -1.66 10.13 26.50
N LYS A 64 -0.52 10.83 26.50
CA LYS A 64 0.05 11.47 27.71
C LYS A 64 -0.86 12.57 28.27
N ILE A 65 -1.46 13.40 27.42
CA ILE A 65 -2.40 14.44 27.84
C ILE A 65 -3.64 13.82 28.48
N ILE A 66 -4.21 12.78 27.88
CA ILE A 66 -5.37 12.06 28.39
C ILE A 66 -5.08 11.50 29.78
N ALA A 67 -3.92 10.85 29.96
CA ALA A 67 -3.49 10.30 31.24
C ALA A 67 -3.29 11.40 32.30
N ASN A 68 -2.57 12.47 31.95
CA ASN A 68 -2.27 13.56 32.89
C ASN A 68 -3.50 14.35 33.33
N LYS A 69 -4.51 14.43 32.47
CA LYS A 69 -5.78 15.08 32.79
C LYS A 69 -6.79 14.16 33.46
N GLY A 70 -6.47 12.89 33.67
CA GLY A 70 -7.37 11.90 34.25
C GLY A 70 -8.64 11.67 33.41
N LEU A 71 -8.58 11.86 32.10
CA LEU A 71 -9.72 11.69 31.21
C LEU A 71 -10.05 10.22 30.93
N SER A 72 -9.13 9.30 31.22
CA SER A 72 -9.35 7.86 31.18
C SER A 72 -9.10 7.25 32.56
N LYS A 73 -9.94 6.28 32.95
CA LYS A 73 -9.76 5.50 34.19
C LYS A 73 -8.66 4.44 34.05
N GLU A 74 -8.39 4.01 32.83
CA GLU A 74 -7.40 2.98 32.51
C GLU A 74 -6.27 3.57 31.67
N LEU A 75 -5.09 2.98 31.78
CA LEU A 75 -3.97 3.33 30.91
C LEU A 75 -4.31 2.90 29.47
N ILE A 76 -4.31 3.87 28.56
CA ILE A 76 -4.56 3.60 27.15
C ILE A 76 -3.32 2.99 26.53
N ASP A 77 -3.42 1.73 26.13
CA ASP A 77 -2.44 1.06 25.27
C ASP A 77 -2.98 1.12 23.83
N ILE A 78 -2.49 2.11 23.08
CA ILE A 78 -2.97 2.38 21.73
C ILE A 78 -2.63 1.26 20.75
N ASP A 79 -1.65 0.41 21.09
CA ASP A 79 -1.23 -0.71 20.25
C ASP A 79 -2.08 -1.98 20.46
N LYS A 80 -2.98 -1.96 21.46
CA LYS A 80 -3.90 -3.05 21.76
C LYS A 80 -5.37 -2.74 21.48
N LEU A 81 -5.64 -1.69 20.74
CA LEU A 81 -7.00 -1.34 20.36
C LEU A 81 -7.66 -2.45 19.54
N LYS A 82 -8.91 -2.77 19.85
CA LYS A 82 -9.75 -3.58 18.99
C LYS A 82 -10.10 -2.79 17.72
N LEU A 83 -10.04 -3.45 16.56
CA LEU A 83 -10.25 -2.80 15.27
C LEU A 83 -11.72 -2.82 14.80
N ASP A 84 -12.65 -2.99 15.73
CA ASP A 84 -14.09 -3.13 15.50
C ASP A 84 -14.94 -2.12 16.31
N ASP A 85 -14.35 -1.04 16.80
CA ASP A 85 -15.03 -0.05 17.63
C ASP A 85 -16.09 0.73 16.82
N PRO A 86 -17.38 0.65 17.17
CA PRO A 86 -18.46 1.28 16.42
C PRO A 86 -18.41 2.81 16.44
N LYS A 87 -17.81 3.43 17.47
CA LYS A 87 -17.64 4.88 17.52
C LYS A 87 -16.66 5.38 16.46
N VAL A 88 -15.62 4.59 16.20
CA VAL A 88 -14.64 4.89 15.14
C VAL A 88 -15.33 4.85 13.78
N PHE A 89 -16.07 3.80 13.48
CA PHE A 89 -16.77 3.70 12.20
C PHE A 89 -17.88 4.74 12.06
N LYS A 90 -18.58 5.07 13.15
CA LYS A 90 -19.54 6.18 13.13
C LYS A 90 -18.88 7.51 12.77
N LEU A 91 -17.74 7.85 13.38
CA LEU A 91 -16.96 9.05 13.08
C LEU A 91 -16.52 9.09 11.60
N LEU A 92 -16.08 7.94 11.06
CA LEU A 92 -15.70 7.83 9.64
C LEU A 92 -16.90 8.01 8.70
N GLN A 93 -18.08 7.43 9.04
CA GLN A 93 -19.31 7.56 8.27
C GLN A 93 -19.88 8.98 8.29
N ASP A 94 -19.73 9.68 9.42
CA ASP A 94 -20.09 11.09 9.59
C ASP A 94 -19.09 12.03 8.89
N CYS A 95 -17.96 11.48 8.41
CA CYS A 95 -16.87 12.25 7.78
C CYS A 95 -16.25 13.32 8.68
N ASP A 96 -16.35 13.15 10.01
CA ASP A 96 -15.69 14.03 10.99
C ASP A 96 -14.23 13.62 11.18
N THR A 97 -13.46 13.69 10.09
CA THR A 97 -12.09 13.13 10.02
C THR A 97 -10.98 14.19 10.03
N THR A 98 -11.28 15.43 10.45
CA THR A 98 -10.22 16.43 10.67
C THR A 98 -9.26 15.93 11.74
N GLY A 99 -7.95 15.95 11.47
CA GLY A 99 -6.92 15.42 12.36
C GLY A 99 -6.80 13.89 12.35
N VAL A 100 -7.61 13.17 11.57
CA VAL A 100 -7.46 11.72 11.39
C VAL A 100 -6.43 11.46 10.30
N PHE A 101 -5.37 10.75 10.63
CA PHE A 101 -4.26 10.47 9.72
C PHE A 101 -4.75 9.92 8.38
N GLN A 102 -4.29 10.52 7.28
CA GLN A 102 -4.59 10.14 5.88
C GLN A 102 -6.07 10.24 5.46
N LEU A 103 -7.01 10.57 6.35
CA LEU A 103 -8.45 10.55 6.06
C LEU A 103 -9.10 11.94 6.12
N GLU A 104 -8.33 13.02 6.23
CA GLU A 104 -8.85 14.36 6.49
C GLU A 104 -9.08 15.24 5.26
N SER A 105 -8.52 14.90 4.08
CA SER A 105 -8.69 15.72 2.89
C SER A 105 -10.14 15.74 2.41
N GLU A 106 -10.56 16.85 1.80
CA GLU A 106 -11.94 17.01 1.29
C GLU A 106 -12.33 15.90 0.30
N GLY A 107 -11.44 15.55 -0.64
CA GLY A 107 -11.70 14.48 -1.60
C GLY A 107 -11.83 13.11 -0.91
N MET A 108 -10.97 12.80 0.08
CA MET A 108 -11.06 11.57 0.86
C MET A 108 -12.38 11.50 1.64
N ARG A 109 -12.82 12.59 2.26
CA ARG A 109 -14.12 12.65 2.96
C ARG A 109 -15.29 12.40 2.01
N GLY A 110 -15.22 12.93 0.77
CA GLY A 110 -16.22 12.66 -0.26
C GLY A 110 -16.37 11.17 -0.55
N TYR A 111 -15.26 10.42 -0.61
CA TYR A 111 -15.29 8.96 -0.80
C TYR A 111 -15.69 8.20 0.46
N LEU A 112 -15.25 8.61 1.65
CA LEU A 112 -15.68 8.02 2.92
C LEU A 112 -17.20 8.11 3.10
N LYS A 113 -17.81 9.24 2.71
CA LYS A 113 -19.27 9.43 2.73
C LYS A 113 -20.02 8.44 1.84
N LYS A 114 -19.45 8.13 0.67
CA LYS A 114 -19.99 7.13 -0.25
C LYS A 114 -19.74 5.70 0.25
N LEU A 115 -18.53 5.42 0.75
CA LEU A 115 -18.10 4.10 1.19
C LEU A 115 -18.88 3.61 2.41
N LYS A 116 -19.15 4.49 3.38
CA LYS A 116 -19.74 4.15 4.69
C LYS A 116 -18.96 3.04 5.36
N ALA A 117 -17.66 3.25 5.56
CA ALA A 117 -16.77 2.27 6.18
C ALA A 117 -17.36 1.69 7.46
N ASP A 118 -17.35 0.37 7.60
CA ASP A 118 -17.88 -0.37 8.76
C ASP A 118 -16.94 -1.47 9.27
N CYS A 119 -15.79 -1.63 8.62
CA CYS A 119 -14.74 -2.55 9.02
C CYS A 119 -13.35 -1.97 8.73
N PHE A 120 -12.34 -2.54 9.38
CA PHE A 120 -10.94 -2.09 9.23
C PHE A 120 -10.42 -2.24 7.80
N GLU A 121 -10.85 -3.30 7.12
CA GLU A 121 -10.47 -3.58 5.73
C GLU A 121 -10.90 -2.47 4.77
N ASP A 122 -11.98 -1.76 5.05
CA ASP A 122 -12.41 -0.61 4.26
C ASP A 122 -11.41 0.54 4.35
N ILE A 123 -10.84 0.78 5.52
CA ILE A 123 -9.80 1.79 5.71
C ILE A 123 -8.56 1.39 4.90
N VAL A 124 -8.16 0.12 5.02
CA VAL A 124 -7.02 -0.45 4.27
C VAL A 124 -7.23 -0.29 2.77
N ALA A 125 -8.40 -0.66 2.26
CA ALA A 125 -8.73 -0.55 0.85
C ALA A 125 -8.76 0.91 0.38
N MET A 126 -9.36 1.81 1.16
CA MET A 126 -9.46 3.22 0.80
C MET A 126 -8.08 3.89 0.69
N LEU A 127 -7.15 3.61 1.60
CA LEU A 127 -5.79 4.13 1.52
C LEU A 127 -5.01 3.63 0.30
N ALA A 128 -5.32 2.42 -0.17
CA ALA A 128 -4.74 1.87 -1.38
C ALA A 128 -5.41 2.42 -2.66
N LEU A 129 -6.72 2.72 -2.61
CA LEU A 129 -7.52 3.16 -3.74
C LEU A 129 -7.46 4.67 -3.99
N TYR A 130 -7.39 5.48 -2.92
CA TYR A 130 -7.44 6.94 -3.05
C TYR A 130 -6.11 7.53 -3.54
N ARG A 131 -5.84 7.34 -4.83
CA ARG A 131 -4.67 7.83 -5.57
C ARG A 131 -5.07 8.13 -7.02
N PRO A 132 -4.37 9.04 -7.72
CA PRO A 132 -4.74 9.44 -9.08
C PRO A 132 -5.06 8.26 -10.01
N GLY A 133 -4.18 7.27 -10.12
CA GLY A 133 -4.37 6.14 -11.03
C GLY A 133 -5.63 5.32 -10.78
N PRO A 134 -5.86 4.74 -9.59
CA PRO A 134 -7.09 4.02 -9.28
C PRO A 134 -8.37 4.89 -9.37
N LEU A 135 -8.28 6.19 -9.05
CA LEU A 135 -9.38 7.14 -9.20
C LEU A 135 -9.75 7.31 -10.68
N ASP A 136 -8.78 7.60 -11.54
CA ASP A 136 -8.98 7.80 -12.97
C ASP A 136 -9.46 6.51 -13.66
N ALA A 137 -9.10 5.34 -13.12
CA ALA A 137 -9.55 4.04 -13.62
C ALA A 137 -10.95 3.63 -13.12
N GLY A 138 -11.60 4.43 -12.27
CA GLY A 138 -12.93 4.14 -11.70
C GLY A 138 -12.96 3.03 -10.64
N MET A 139 -11.80 2.55 -10.19
CA MET A 139 -11.68 1.41 -9.27
C MET A 139 -12.32 1.70 -7.89
N VAL A 140 -12.31 2.94 -7.45
CA VAL A 140 -12.92 3.36 -6.18
C VAL A 140 -14.43 3.22 -6.23
N ASP A 141 -15.05 3.69 -7.32
CA ASP A 141 -16.50 3.61 -7.49
C ASP A 141 -16.96 2.16 -7.67
N ASP A 142 -16.20 1.32 -8.39
CA ASP A 142 -16.46 -0.12 -8.52
C ASP A 142 -16.42 -0.82 -7.15
N TYR A 143 -15.40 -0.54 -6.34
CA TYR A 143 -15.28 -1.08 -4.98
C TYR A 143 -16.48 -0.71 -4.11
N ILE A 144 -16.89 0.57 -4.15
CA ILE A 144 -18.02 1.09 -3.37
C ILE A 144 -19.35 0.49 -3.83
N GLN A 145 -19.59 0.38 -5.14
CA GLN A 145 -20.82 -0.20 -5.69
C GLN A 145 -21.01 -1.65 -5.22
N VAL A 146 -19.96 -2.45 -5.28
CA VAL A 146 -20.01 -3.83 -4.83
C VAL A 146 -20.22 -3.93 -3.31
N LYS A 147 -19.56 -3.08 -2.52
CA LYS A 147 -19.81 -3.00 -1.08
C LYS A 147 -21.28 -2.73 -0.77
N HIS A 148 -21.95 -1.95 -1.58
CA HIS A 148 -23.38 -1.62 -1.42
C HIS A 148 -24.33 -2.58 -2.15
N GLY A 149 -23.86 -3.78 -2.53
CA GLY A 149 -24.71 -4.85 -3.01
C GLY A 149 -24.75 -5.01 -4.53
N ALA A 150 -23.94 -4.29 -5.29
CA ALA A 150 -23.81 -4.56 -6.72
C ALA A 150 -23.18 -5.95 -6.93
N LYS A 151 -23.59 -6.60 -8.02
CA LYS A 151 -23.10 -7.96 -8.34
C LYS A 151 -21.63 -7.92 -8.75
N VAL A 152 -20.80 -8.64 -8.00
CA VAL A 152 -19.40 -8.86 -8.32
C VAL A 152 -19.27 -9.75 -9.57
N ARG A 153 -18.34 -9.40 -10.45
CA ARG A 153 -17.93 -10.23 -11.60
C ARG A 153 -16.45 -10.58 -11.46
N TYR A 154 -16.19 -11.84 -11.16
CA TYR A 154 -14.80 -12.33 -11.14
C TYR A 154 -14.35 -12.69 -12.56
N PRO A 155 -13.14 -12.29 -12.99
CA PRO A 155 -12.61 -12.64 -14.32
C PRO A 155 -12.51 -14.14 -14.54
N HIS A 156 -12.28 -14.91 -13.47
CA HIS A 156 -12.25 -16.37 -13.47
C HIS A 156 -12.61 -16.91 -12.08
N LYS A 157 -13.22 -18.10 -12.01
CA LYS A 157 -13.63 -18.74 -10.75
C LYS A 157 -12.45 -18.90 -9.76
N MET A 158 -11.28 -19.25 -10.25
CA MET A 158 -10.08 -19.41 -9.40
C MET A 158 -9.61 -18.10 -8.75
N LEU A 159 -10.08 -16.94 -9.21
CA LEU A 159 -9.74 -15.62 -8.65
C LEU A 159 -10.74 -15.15 -7.60
N GLU A 160 -11.85 -15.84 -7.42
CA GLU A 160 -12.91 -15.44 -6.50
C GLU A 160 -12.38 -15.25 -5.07
N GLU A 161 -11.71 -16.24 -4.51
CA GLU A 161 -11.17 -16.16 -3.15
C GLU A 161 -10.09 -15.09 -2.98
N ILE A 162 -9.36 -14.79 -4.07
CA ILE A 162 -8.31 -13.76 -4.05
C ILE A 162 -8.91 -12.36 -4.07
N LEU A 163 -9.96 -12.16 -4.87
CA LEU A 163 -10.55 -10.84 -5.13
C LEU A 163 -11.78 -10.54 -4.26
N LYS A 164 -12.38 -11.56 -3.64
CA LYS A 164 -13.53 -11.38 -2.74
C LYS A 164 -13.27 -10.37 -1.61
N PRO A 165 -12.11 -10.37 -0.93
CA PRO A 165 -11.81 -9.40 0.11
C PRO A 165 -11.67 -7.95 -0.39
N THR A 166 -11.57 -7.75 -1.69
CA THR A 166 -11.45 -6.44 -2.33
C THR A 166 -12.60 -6.17 -3.31
N ASN A 167 -13.78 -6.75 -3.06
CA ASN A 167 -14.98 -6.52 -3.83
C ASN A 167 -14.81 -6.79 -5.35
N GLY A 168 -13.98 -7.78 -5.70
CA GLY A 168 -13.72 -8.15 -7.10
C GLY A 168 -12.64 -7.31 -7.80
N VAL A 169 -12.09 -6.31 -7.14
CA VAL A 169 -11.08 -5.41 -7.70
C VAL A 169 -9.67 -5.93 -7.40
N PHE A 170 -8.80 -5.95 -8.42
CA PHE A 170 -7.37 -6.07 -8.17
C PHE A 170 -6.88 -4.79 -7.50
N LEU A 171 -6.39 -4.89 -6.27
CA LEU A 171 -5.97 -3.74 -5.47
C LEU A 171 -4.53 -3.87 -4.99
N TYR A 172 -4.11 -5.08 -4.62
CA TYR A 172 -2.81 -5.34 -4.03
C TYR A 172 -1.89 -6.12 -4.96
N GLN A 173 -0.59 -5.79 -4.92
CA GLN A 173 0.45 -6.53 -5.62
C GLN A 173 0.45 -8.02 -5.23
N GLU A 174 0.16 -8.33 -3.98
CA GLU A 174 0.06 -9.68 -3.43
C GLU A 174 -1.07 -10.49 -4.08
N GLN A 175 -2.14 -9.83 -4.50
CA GLN A 175 -3.23 -10.50 -5.25
C GLN A 175 -2.76 -10.94 -6.63
N VAL A 176 -1.95 -10.15 -7.31
CA VAL A 176 -1.36 -10.52 -8.61
C VAL A 176 -0.40 -11.69 -8.44
N MET A 177 0.48 -11.64 -7.43
CA MET A 177 1.40 -12.74 -7.15
C MET A 177 0.63 -14.04 -6.88
N LYS A 178 -0.41 -13.98 -6.05
CA LYS A 178 -1.25 -15.14 -5.74
C LYS A 178 -2.01 -15.65 -6.94
N SER A 179 -2.51 -14.74 -7.79
CA SER A 179 -3.18 -15.11 -9.05
C SER A 179 -2.25 -15.85 -9.99
N ALA A 180 -1.02 -15.38 -10.17
CA ALA A 180 -0.01 -16.06 -10.98
C ALA A 180 0.33 -17.46 -10.44
N GLN A 181 0.44 -17.61 -9.13
CA GLN A 181 0.67 -18.93 -8.51
C GLN A 181 -0.51 -19.89 -8.74
N ILE A 182 -1.73 -19.43 -8.50
CA ILE A 182 -2.92 -20.30 -8.58
C ILE A 182 -3.25 -20.62 -10.02
N MET A 183 -3.26 -19.64 -10.91
CA MET A 183 -3.69 -19.81 -12.29
C MET A 183 -2.61 -20.39 -13.22
N ALA A 184 -1.36 -19.96 -13.04
CA ALA A 184 -0.29 -20.30 -13.98
C ALA A 184 0.86 -21.11 -13.34
N GLY A 185 0.74 -21.49 -12.06
CA GLY A 185 1.71 -22.35 -11.40
C GLY A 185 3.06 -21.70 -11.11
N TYR A 186 3.09 -20.38 -10.98
CA TYR A 186 4.31 -19.69 -10.59
C TYR A 186 4.80 -20.14 -9.21
N SER A 187 6.12 -20.25 -9.05
CA SER A 187 6.72 -20.26 -7.73
C SER A 187 6.57 -18.88 -7.05
N LEU A 188 6.80 -18.80 -5.76
CA LEU A 188 6.77 -17.52 -5.05
C LEU A 188 7.81 -16.53 -5.64
N GLY A 189 9.04 -17.01 -5.92
CA GLY A 189 10.07 -16.19 -6.55
C GLY A 189 9.71 -15.76 -7.98
N GLY A 190 9.10 -16.66 -8.77
CA GLY A 190 8.60 -16.31 -10.12
C GLY A 190 7.50 -15.25 -10.07
N ALA A 191 6.58 -15.35 -9.11
CA ALA A 191 5.54 -14.34 -8.92
C ALA A 191 6.12 -12.98 -8.47
N ASP A 192 7.20 -12.97 -7.69
CA ASP A 192 7.90 -11.73 -7.32
C ASP A 192 8.61 -11.10 -8.53
N ILE A 193 9.18 -11.91 -9.43
CA ILE A 193 9.74 -11.41 -10.71
C ILE A 193 8.64 -10.71 -11.53
N LEU A 194 7.46 -11.34 -11.68
CA LEU A 194 6.31 -10.72 -12.34
C LEU A 194 5.94 -9.37 -11.68
N ARG A 195 5.83 -9.34 -10.35
CA ARG A 195 5.53 -8.12 -9.60
C ARG A 195 6.56 -7.01 -9.87
N ARG A 196 7.86 -7.35 -9.92
CA ARG A 196 8.93 -6.38 -10.20
C ARG A 196 8.88 -5.87 -11.64
N ALA A 197 8.62 -6.76 -12.61
CA ALA A 197 8.45 -6.37 -14.01
C ALA A 197 7.29 -5.38 -14.17
N MET A 198 6.18 -5.61 -13.48
CA MET A 198 5.04 -4.69 -13.42
C MET A 198 5.46 -3.31 -12.86
N GLY A 199 6.15 -3.28 -11.73
CA GLY A 199 6.57 -2.02 -11.08
C GLY A 199 7.53 -1.18 -11.93
N LYS A 200 8.40 -1.82 -12.70
CA LYS A 200 9.39 -1.15 -13.56
C LYS A 200 8.85 -0.79 -14.96
N LYS A 201 7.64 -1.20 -15.30
CA LYS A 201 6.97 -1.00 -16.62
C LYS A 201 7.84 -1.40 -17.81
N LYS A 202 8.64 -2.46 -17.66
CA LYS A 202 9.52 -2.95 -18.72
C LYS A 202 8.72 -3.82 -19.70
N VAL A 203 8.47 -3.29 -20.88
CA VAL A 203 7.62 -3.93 -21.91
C VAL A 203 8.11 -5.32 -22.29
N GLU A 204 9.44 -5.48 -22.48
CA GLU A 204 10.03 -6.76 -22.86
C GLU A 204 9.88 -7.83 -21.75
N GLU A 205 10.12 -7.45 -20.48
CA GLU A 205 9.95 -8.35 -19.34
C GLU A 205 8.48 -8.75 -19.19
N MET A 206 7.53 -7.81 -19.39
CA MET A 206 6.10 -8.10 -19.34
C MET A 206 5.66 -9.05 -20.47
N ALA A 207 6.21 -8.91 -21.69
CA ALA A 207 5.93 -9.81 -22.79
C ALA A 207 6.40 -11.26 -22.46
N GLN A 208 7.60 -11.42 -21.91
CA GLN A 208 8.11 -12.71 -21.46
C GLN A 208 7.23 -13.31 -20.34
N GLN A 209 6.82 -12.50 -19.37
CA GLN A 209 5.93 -12.94 -18.30
C GLN A 209 4.56 -13.37 -18.81
N ARG A 210 4.03 -12.72 -19.85
CA ARG A 210 2.80 -13.12 -20.53
C ARG A 210 2.91 -14.54 -21.09
N GLU A 211 3.97 -14.84 -21.81
CA GLU A 211 4.18 -16.19 -22.35
C GLU A 211 4.24 -17.26 -21.26
N VAL A 212 4.98 -16.97 -20.17
CA VAL A 212 5.09 -17.90 -19.03
C VAL A 212 3.73 -18.11 -18.39
N PHE A 213 2.97 -17.03 -18.18
CA PHE A 213 1.62 -17.09 -17.58
C PHE A 213 0.67 -17.91 -18.45
N VAL A 214 0.57 -17.62 -19.74
CA VAL A 214 -0.33 -18.32 -20.66
C VAL A 214 0.02 -19.81 -20.78
N LYS A 215 1.32 -20.15 -20.88
CA LYS A 215 1.78 -21.55 -20.90
C LYS A 215 1.43 -22.27 -19.58
N GLY A 216 1.61 -21.59 -18.44
CA GLY A 216 1.29 -22.13 -17.12
C GLY A 216 -0.22 -22.35 -16.92
N ALA A 217 -1.04 -21.37 -17.33
CA ALA A 217 -2.48 -21.43 -17.26
C ALA A 217 -3.08 -22.55 -18.14
N PHE A 218 -2.52 -22.72 -19.33
CA PHE A 218 -2.93 -23.81 -20.24
C PHE A 218 -2.72 -25.19 -19.61
N LYS A 219 -1.62 -25.40 -18.87
CA LYS A 219 -1.38 -26.66 -18.12
C LYS A 219 -2.41 -26.89 -17.00
N LYS A 220 -3.14 -25.86 -16.62
CA LYS A 220 -4.23 -25.91 -15.61
C LYS A 220 -5.62 -25.90 -16.24
N ASN A 221 -5.72 -26.26 -17.53
CA ASN A 221 -6.96 -26.33 -18.30
C ASN A 221 -7.68 -24.97 -18.45
N ILE A 222 -6.93 -23.88 -18.43
CA ILE A 222 -7.43 -22.55 -18.79
C ILE A 222 -7.04 -22.29 -20.24
N ASP A 223 -8.03 -21.99 -21.09
CA ASP A 223 -7.74 -21.72 -22.50
C ASP A 223 -6.87 -20.49 -22.70
N LYS A 224 -6.19 -20.42 -23.86
CA LYS A 224 -5.20 -19.37 -24.12
C LYS A 224 -5.84 -17.97 -24.21
N GLU A 225 -7.05 -17.87 -24.74
CA GLU A 225 -7.76 -16.59 -24.88
C GLU A 225 -8.09 -16.05 -23.50
N LYS A 226 -8.67 -16.90 -22.63
CA LYS A 226 -8.99 -16.53 -21.25
C LYS A 226 -7.75 -16.19 -20.42
N ALA A 227 -6.66 -16.93 -20.61
CA ALA A 227 -5.39 -16.63 -19.95
C ALA A 227 -4.83 -15.27 -20.38
N ASN A 228 -4.91 -14.91 -21.66
CA ASN A 228 -4.52 -13.60 -22.16
C ASN A 228 -5.41 -12.47 -21.60
N GLU A 229 -6.75 -12.64 -21.62
CA GLU A 229 -7.65 -11.66 -21.01
C GLU A 229 -7.30 -11.36 -19.55
N ILE A 230 -7.00 -12.39 -18.77
CA ILE A 230 -6.62 -12.23 -17.37
C ILE A 230 -5.27 -11.57 -17.24
N PHE A 231 -4.31 -11.91 -18.09
CA PHE A 231 -3.02 -11.26 -18.10
C PHE A 231 -3.14 -9.77 -18.51
N ASP A 232 -4.03 -9.43 -19.43
CA ASP A 232 -4.32 -8.02 -19.79
C ASP A 232 -4.87 -7.23 -18.61
N LEU A 233 -5.73 -7.85 -17.78
CA LEU A 233 -6.19 -7.24 -16.53
C LEU A 233 -5.05 -7.02 -15.53
N ILE A 234 -4.16 -8.01 -15.39
CA ILE A 234 -2.97 -7.92 -14.54
C ILE A 234 -2.04 -6.81 -15.06
N ASP A 235 -1.80 -6.74 -16.35
CA ASP A 235 -0.92 -5.75 -16.98
C ASP A 235 -1.50 -4.33 -16.83
N LYS A 236 -2.79 -4.15 -17.10
CA LYS A 236 -3.50 -2.88 -16.87
C LYS A 236 -3.38 -2.44 -15.40
N PHE A 237 -3.51 -3.37 -14.47
CA PHE A 237 -3.37 -3.13 -13.03
C PHE A 237 -1.91 -2.85 -12.63
N SER A 238 -0.94 -3.22 -13.44
CA SER A 238 0.49 -3.11 -13.12
C SER A 238 0.93 -1.71 -12.67
N GLY A 239 0.30 -0.67 -13.26
CA GLY A 239 0.56 0.72 -12.91
C GLY A 239 -0.06 1.17 -11.56
N TYR A 240 -0.94 0.38 -10.97
CA TYR A 240 -1.78 0.78 -9.83
C TYR A 240 -1.63 -0.11 -8.61
N GLY A 241 -0.93 -1.23 -8.71
CA GLY A 241 -0.76 -2.20 -7.63
C GLY A 241 -0.17 -1.59 -6.37
N PHE A 242 -0.84 -1.76 -5.23
CA PHE A 242 -0.40 -1.26 -3.94
C PHE A 242 0.19 -2.38 -3.08
N ASN A 243 1.18 -2.07 -2.24
CA ASN A 243 1.67 -3.02 -1.25
C ASN A 243 0.67 -3.11 -0.10
N LYS A 244 0.12 -4.30 0.15
CA LYS A 244 -0.91 -4.50 1.18
C LYS A 244 -0.37 -4.23 2.57
N SER A 245 0.86 -4.66 2.87
CA SER A 245 1.47 -4.47 4.19
C SER A 245 1.63 -2.99 4.52
N HIS A 246 2.02 -2.17 3.53
CA HIS A 246 2.09 -0.72 3.71
C HIS A 246 0.70 -0.12 4.00
N SER A 247 -0.31 -0.52 3.22
CA SER A 247 -1.68 -0.03 3.43
C SER A 247 -2.23 -0.39 4.81
N VAL A 248 -2.00 -1.62 5.28
CA VAL A 248 -2.41 -2.08 6.61
C VAL A 248 -1.73 -1.27 7.71
N ALA A 249 -0.42 -1.04 7.61
CA ALA A 249 0.33 -0.25 8.60
C ALA A 249 -0.21 1.19 8.70
N TYR A 250 -0.48 1.83 7.58
CA TYR A 250 -1.04 3.18 7.55
C TYR A 250 -2.50 3.22 8.01
N ALA A 251 -3.31 2.23 7.63
CA ALA A 251 -4.68 2.10 8.12
C ALA A 251 -4.75 1.92 9.64
N TYR A 252 -3.76 1.24 10.21
CA TYR A 252 -3.67 1.08 11.66
C TYR A 252 -3.46 2.44 12.36
N ILE A 253 -2.57 3.28 11.85
CA ILE A 253 -2.37 4.64 12.35
C ILE A 253 -3.63 5.51 12.14
N SER A 254 -4.28 5.40 10.98
CA SER A 254 -5.55 6.07 10.72
C SER A 254 -6.61 5.68 11.74
N TYR A 255 -6.74 4.38 12.01
CA TYR A 255 -7.67 3.87 13.00
C TYR A 255 -7.36 4.37 14.40
N GLN A 256 -6.10 4.34 14.83
CA GLN A 256 -5.66 4.83 16.14
C GLN A 256 -5.98 6.32 16.33
N THR A 257 -5.71 7.15 15.32
CA THR A 257 -6.03 8.59 15.37
C THR A 257 -7.54 8.84 15.36
N ALA A 258 -8.31 8.05 14.61
CA ALA A 258 -9.77 8.10 14.62
C ALA A 258 -10.34 7.66 15.98
N TRP A 259 -9.78 6.63 16.59
CA TRP A 259 -10.17 6.15 17.92
C TRP A 259 -9.93 7.22 18.99
N LEU A 260 -8.73 7.83 18.99
CA LEU A 260 -8.44 8.95 19.92
C LEU A 260 -9.46 10.07 19.77
N LYS A 261 -9.77 10.47 18.53
CA LYS A 261 -10.75 11.53 18.28
C LYS A 261 -12.18 11.11 18.68
N ALA A 262 -12.58 9.88 18.44
CA ALA A 262 -13.93 9.39 18.77
C ALA A 262 -14.19 9.27 20.28
N HIS A 263 -13.14 9.07 21.06
CA HIS A 263 -13.23 8.88 22.51
C HIS A 263 -12.79 10.09 23.34
N PHE A 264 -11.91 10.92 22.78
CA PHE A 264 -11.32 12.11 23.45
C PHE A 264 -11.22 13.28 22.46
N PRO A 265 -12.37 13.82 21.98
CA PRO A 265 -12.43 14.90 21.01
C PRO A 265 -11.82 16.21 21.51
#